data_3fed73b9869257fe27d8fc7f817588d9
#
_entry.id   3fed73b9869257fe27d8fc7f817588d9
#
_cell.length_a   1.000
_cell.length_b   1.000
_cell.length_c   1.000
_cell.angle_alpha   90.00
_cell.angle_beta   90.00
_cell.angle_gamma   90.00
#
_symmetry.space_group_name_H-M   'P 1'
#
loop_
_entity.id
_entity.type
_entity.pdbx_description
1 polymer ?
#
loop_
_entity_poly.entity_id
_entity_poly.type
_entity_poly.pdbx_seq_one_letter_code
_entity_poly.pdbx_strand_id
1 'polypeptide(L)'
;FLGVNVTAGGSGWFFDPFELYGRDLGGATLTNSNMLIVGEPGFGKSATAKTILWRQVGYYGRRRFIAISDPKGEYGAIGAGLGLAVVRLAPGGHDRVNPLDVGPGDPALSLLNRQTLMVGLLGVVLRRDLTAVEETLLTLGVEHLGDVAPGATLIDLARLLGDLPETLTGRRDLAFISVDDLGDARTHLRLGLGKLLERTLRGMFDGPTTVHVDWETGPGIVLDLSAVF
;
A
#
# COMPACT_ATOMS: atom_id res chain seq x y z
N PHE A 1 26.23 12.52 1.27
CA PHE A 1 27.47 11.73 1.36
C PHE A 1 27.15 10.26 1.61
N LEU A 2 27.59 9.37 0.74
CA LEU A 2 27.40 7.92 0.90
C LEU A 2 28.68 7.20 1.31
N GLY A 3 29.83 7.68 0.94
CA GLY A 3 31.12 7.07 1.23
C GLY A 3 32.28 7.81 0.58
N VAL A 4 33.41 7.15 0.52
CA VAL A 4 34.60 7.63 -0.18
C VAL A 4 34.91 6.71 -1.35
N ASN A 5 35.31 7.29 -2.47
CA ASN A 5 35.75 6.53 -3.63
C ASN A 5 37.23 6.15 -3.43
N VAL A 6 37.46 4.90 -3.09
CA VAL A 6 38.83 4.38 -2.81
C VAL A 6 39.71 4.32 -4.08
N THR A 7 39.11 4.29 -5.26
CA THR A 7 39.83 4.26 -6.54
C THR A 7 40.12 5.64 -7.11
N ALA A 8 39.48 6.70 -6.55
CA ALA A 8 39.67 8.10 -6.95
C ALA A 8 40.27 8.93 -5.80
N GLY A 9 41.31 8.45 -5.16
CA GLY A 9 42.08 9.19 -4.16
C GLY A 9 41.32 9.54 -2.87
N GLY A 10 40.27 8.79 -2.51
CA GLY A 10 39.50 9.03 -1.29
C GLY A 10 38.50 10.18 -1.40
N SER A 11 38.17 10.62 -2.62
CA SER A 11 37.15 11.66 -2.83
C SER A 11 35.78 11.24 -2.25
N GLY A 12 35.04 12.20 -1.65
CA GLY A 12 33.71 11.95 -1.15
C GLY A 12 32.74 11.56 -2.26
N TRP A 13 31.98 10.50 -2.04
CA TRP A 13 30.89 10.10 -2.95
C TRP A 13 29.55 10.56 -2.39
N PHE A 14 28.91 11.42 -3.19
CA PHE A 14 27.59 11.96 -2.90
C PHE A 14 26.60 11.46 -3.94
N PHE A 15 25.46 11.01 -3.48
CA PHE A 15 24.40 10.57 -4.37
C PHE A 15 23.04 10.88 -3.73
N ASP A 16 22.21 11.60 -4.49
CA ASP A 16 20.81 11.81 -4.19
C ASP A 16 20.01 11.73 -5.49
N PRO A 17 19.14 10.70 -5.65
CA PRO A 17 18.37 10.54 -6.87
C PRO A 17 17.41 11.72 -7.13
N PHE A 18 16.98 12.43 -6.10
CA PHE A 18 16.11 13.61 -6.24
C PHE A 18 16.85 14.85 -6.69
N GLU A 19 18.12 14.98 -6.34
CA GLU A 19 19.00 16.05 -6.85
C GLU A 19 19.31 15.89 -8.34
N LEU A 20 19.21 14.68 -8.85
CA LEU A 20 19.45 14.36 -10.27
C LEU A 20 18.20 14.55 -11.13
N TYR A 21 17.03 14.59 -10.50
CA TYR A 21 15.76 14.80 -11.20
C TYR A 21 15.72 16.14 -11.93
N GLY A 22 15.36 16.13 -13.20
CA GLY A 22 15.29 17.32 -14.02
C GLY A 22 16.64 17.89 -14.49
N ARG A 23 17.78 17.30 -14.11
CA ARG A 23 19.10 17.71 -14.61
C ARG A 23 19.40 17.12 -15.97
N ASP A 24 20.02 17.93 -16.83
CA ASP A 24 20.63 17.44 -18.06
C ASP A 24 21.97 16.74 -17.74
N LEU A 25 22.04 15.47 -18.05
CA LEU A 25 23.21 14.61 -17.86
C LEU A 25 23.86 14.29 -19.21
N GLY A 26 24.28 15.32 -19.94
CA GLY A 26 24.96 15.18 -21.22
C GLY A 26 24.02 14.82 -22.38
N GLY A 27 22.84 15.45 -22.44
CA GLY A 27 21.83 15.29 -23.48
C GLY A 27 20.67 14.36 -23.11
N ALA A 28 20.64 13.82 -21.88
CA ALA A 28 19.52 13.07 -21.34
C ALA A 28 19.04 13.68 -20.04
N THR A 29 17.76 14.03 -19.96
CA THR A 29 17.15 14.55 -18.73
C THR A 29 16.55 13.39 -17.94
N LEU A 30 16.93 13.26 -16.65
CA LEU A 30 16.28 12.31 -15.74
C LEU A 30 14.86 12.75 -15.42
N THR A 31 13.89 11.99 -15.90
CA THR A 31 12.46 12.27 -15.73
C THR A 31 11.83 11.59 -14.50
N ASN A 32 12.59 10.75 -13.79
CA ASN A 32 12.19 10.12 -12.55
C ASN A 32 13.38 9.92 -11.61
N SER A 33 13.11 9.73 -10.32
CA SER A 33 14.12 9.51 -9.28
C SER A 33 14.24 8.03 -8.88
N ASN A 34 13.81 7.10 -9.73
CA ASN A 34 13.89 5.68 -9.44
C ASN A 34 15.36 5.21 -9.42
N MET A 35 15.66 4.34 -8.46
CA MET A 35 16.98 3.74 -8.31
C MET A 35 16.86 2.22 -8.22
N LEU A 36 17.69 1.51 -8.97
CA LEU A 36 17.81 0.07 -8.90
C LEU A 36 19.20 -0.30 -8.38
N ILE A 37 19.25 -1.10 -7.31
CA ILE A 37 20.50 -1.63 -6.74
C ILE A 37 20.64 -3.10 -7.14
N VAL A 38 21.60 -3.40 -7.99
CA VAL A 38 21.87 -4.75 -8.49
C VAL A 38 23.26 -5.24 -8.04
N GLY A 39 23.45 -6.54 -7.96
CA GLY A 39 24.70 -7.18 -7.60
C GLY A 39 24.49 -8.61 -7.13
N GLU A 40 25.55 -9.37 -6.99
CA GLU A 40 25.51 -10.75 -6.50
C GLU A 40 25.05 -10.85 -5.03
N PRO A 41 24.53 -12.00 -4.59
CA PRO A 41 24.26 -12.25 -3.18
C PRO A 41 25.49 -12.00 -2.30
N GLY A 42 25.30 -11.36 -1.14
CA GLY A 42 26.41 -11.09 -0.20
C GLY A 42 27.20 -9.80 -0.46
N PHE A 43 27.09 -9.16 -1.62
CA PHE A 43 27.85 -7.95 -1.97
C PHE A 43 27.24 -6.62 -1.48
N GLY A 44 26.48 -6.64 -0.42
CA GLY A 44 26.09 -5.42 0.32
C GLY A 44 24.93 -4.61 -0.25
N LYS A 45 24.09 -5.15 -1.18
CA LYS A 45 22.93 -4.44 -1.73
C LYS A 45 22.01 -3.87 -0.66
N SER A 46 21.57 -4.71 0.28
CA SER A 46 20.70 -4.29 1.39
C SER A 46 21.40 -3.30 2.32
N ALA A 47 22.71 -3.47 2.55
CA ALA A 47 23.49 -2.53 3.35
C ALA A 47 23.56 -1.15 2.68
N THR A 48 23.77 -1.12 1.37
CA THR A 48 23.76 0.13 0.58
C THR A 48 22.41 0.82 0.65
N ALA A 49 21.32 0.08 0.43
CA ALA A 49 19.95 0.63 0.53
C ALA A 49 19.68 1.19 1.94
N LYS A 50 20.03 0.44 3.00
CA LYS A 50 19.87 0.88 4.39
C LYS A 50 20.74 2.12 4.70
N THR A 51 21.95 2.20 4.17
CA THR A 51 22.81 3.38 4.32
C THR A 51 22.23 4.61 3.66
N ILE A 52 21.67 4.46 2.45
CA ILE A 52 21.00 5.55 1.75
C ILE A 52 19.80 6.05 2.57
N LEU A 53 18.93 5.15 3.01
CA LEU A 53 17.76 5.48 3.84
C LEU A 53 18.16 6.22 5.13
N TRP A 54 19.13 5.68 5.87
CA TRP A 54 19.61 6.29 7.10
C TRP A 54 20.08 7.72 6.91
N ARG A 55 20.85 7.96 5.84
CA ARG A 55 21.39 9.28 5.53
C ARG A 55 20.37 10.23 4.99
N GLN A 56 19.41 9.75 4.20
CA GLN A 56 18.31 10.58 3.72
C GLN A 56 17.41 11.05 4.86
N VAL A 57 17.06 10.19 5.81
CA VAL A 57 16.30 10.60 7.00
C VAL A 57 17.06 11.66 7.80
N GLY A 58 18.37 11.48 8.00
CA GLY A 58 19.20 12.47 8.67
C GLY A 58 19.28 13.82 7.96
N TYR A 59 19.23 13.84 6.64
CA TYR A 59 19.32 15.06 5.84
C TYR A 59 17.97 15.75 5.61
N TYR A 60 16.93 14.98 5.25
CA TYR A 60 15.62 15.53 4.92
C TYR A 60 14.69 15.63 6.14
N GLY A 61 14.95 14.85 7.19
CA GLY A 61 14.10 14.80 8.36
C GLY A 61 12.65 14.46 7.98
N ARG A 62 11.70 15.18 8.56
CA ARG A 62 10.25 14.98 8.33
C ARG A 62 9.73 15.57 7.01
N ARG A 63 10.59 16.13 6.16
CA ARG A 63 10.18 16.67 4.86
C ARG A 63 9.88 15.59 3.81
N ARG A 64 10.17 14.34 4.11
CA ARG A 64 9.89 13.19 3.24
C ARG A 64 9.34 12.04 4.06
N PHE A 65 8.23 11.49 3.61
CA PHE A 65 7.66 10.28 4.14
C PHE A 65 8.31 9.07 3.45
N ILE A 66 8.77 8.11 4.23
CA ILE A 66 9.42 6.88 3.75
C ILE A 66 8.46 5.71 3.92
N ALA A 67 8.14 5.02 2.83
CA ALA A 67 7.40 3.78 2.86
C ALA A 67 8.29 2.62 2.39
N ILE A 68 8.47 1.60 3.21
CA ILE A 68 9.29 0.43 2.93
C ILE A 68 8.39 -0.80 2.88
N SER A 69 8.37 -1.52 1.75
CA SER A 69 7.84 -2.87 1.65
C SER A 69 8.98 -3.86 1.91
N ASP A 70 8.87 -4.64 2.98
CA ASP A 70 9.94 -5.54 3.46
C ASP A 70 9.50 -7.00 3.43
N PRO A 71 9.62 -7.69 2.28
CA PRO A 71 9.24 -9.09 2.17
C PRO A 71 10.19 -10.06 2.89
N LYS A 72 11.33 -9.58 3.40
CA LYS A 72 12.33 -10.42 4.08
C LYS A 72 12.47 -10.16 5.58
N GLY A 73 11.82 -9.12 6.12
CA GLY A 73 11.95 -8.74 7.52
C GLY A 73 13.30 -8.14 7.90
N GLU A 74 14.04 -7.57 6.93
CA GLU A 74 15.39 -7.05 7.13
C GLU A 74 15.43 -5.57 7.58
N TYR A 75 14.31 -4.85 7.45
CA TYR A 75 14.27 -3.39 7.68
C TYR A 75 13.65 -2.98 9.01
N GLY A 76 13.05 -3.90 9.77
CA GLY A 76 12.39 -3.58 11.04
C GLY A 76 13.29 -2.83 12.04
N ALA A 77 14.50 -3.34 12.28
CA ALA A 77 15.44 -2.74 13.23
C ALA A 77 15.89 -1.33 12.81
N ILE A 78 16.22 -1.14 11.52
CA ILE A 78 16.63 0.18 11.01
C ILE A 78 15.44 1.14 10.97
N GLY A 79 14.25 0.63 10.63
CA GLY A 79 13.02 1.41 10.66
C GLY A 79 12.73 1.96 12.05
N ALA A 80 12.77 1.13 13.07
CA ALA A 80 12.63 1.55 14.47
C ALA A 80 13.69 2.58 14.88
N GLY A 81 14.96 2.37 14.48
CA GLY A 81 16.04 3.31 14.74
C GLY A 81 15.89 4.66 14.06
N LEU A 82 15.15 4.72 12.93
CA LEU A 82 14.81 5.93 12.21
C LEU A 82 13.49 6.57 12.69
N GLY A 83 12.79 5.95 13.64
CA GLY A 83 11.50 6.40 14.13
C GLY A 83 10.33 6.10 13.18
N LEU A 84 10.52 5.20 12.21
CA LEU A 84 9.44 4.74 11.32
C LEU A 84 8.47 3.85 12.11
N ALA A 85 7.19 3.91 11.78
CA ALA A 85 6.22 2.92 12.26
C ALA A 85 6.55 1.55 11.63
N VAL A 86 6.74 0.53 12.44
CA VAL A 86 6.97 -0.85 11.96
C VAL A 86 5.70 -1.64 12.11
N VAL A 87 5.10 -2.03 10.99
CA VAL A 87 3.85 -2.81 10.92
C VAL A 87 4.18 -4.20 10.44
N ARG A 88 3.99 -5.21 11.27
CA ARG A 88 4.24 -6.60 10.92
C ARG A 88 2.93 -7.30 10.55
N LEU A 89 2.69 -7.42 9.26
CA LEU A 89 1.54 -8.15 8.75
C LEU A 89 1.84 -9.65 8.69
N ALA A 90 1.15 -10.40 9.55
CA ALA A 90 1.31 -11.84 9.66
C ALA A 90 -0.06 -12.53 9.82
N PRO A 91 -0.27 -13.71 9.22
CA PRO A 91 -1.46 -14.50 9.46
C PRO A 91 -1.65 -14.77 10.96
N GLY A 92 -2.80 -14.41 11.52
CA GLY A 92 -3.07 -14.51 12.96
C GLY A 92 -2.25 -13.55 13.84
N GLY A 93 -1.58 -12.55 13.25
CA GLY A 93 -0.79 -11.54 13.96
C GLY A 93 -1.63 -10.54 14.73
N HIS A 94 -0.93 -9.64 15.44
CA HIS A 94 -1.55 -8.55 16.21
C HIS A 94 -1.79 -7.30 15.36
N ASP A 95 -0.91 -7.05 14.41
CA ASP A 95 -1.00 -5.85 13.57
C ASP A 95 -1.99 -6.08 12.43
N ARG A 96 -2.95 -5.16 12.33
CA ARG A 96 -3.97 -5.14 11.30
C ARG A 96 -3.97 -3.81 10.59
N VAL A 97 -4.27 -3.86 9.30
CA VAL A 97 -4.50 -2.67 8.47
C VAL A 97 -5.86 -2.81 7.81
N ASN A 98 -6.76 -1.89 8.07
CA ASN A 98 -8.05 -1.84 7.40
C ASN A 98 -7.90 -1.10 6.06
N PRO A 99 -8.07 -1.76 4.91
CA PRO A 99 -7.96 -1.10 3.60
C PRO A 99 -9.06 -0.03 3.35
N LEU A 100 -10.10 -0.01 4.19
CA LEU A 100 -11.20 0.95 4.09
C LEU A 100 -11.02 2.16 5.00
N ASP A 101 -9.93 2.25 5.76
CA ASP A 101 -9.69 3.41 6.61
C ASP A 101 -9.58 4.70 5.80
N VAL A 102 -10.13 5.76 6.36
CA VAL A 102 -10.05 7.10 5.78
C VAL A 102 -8.63 7.62 6.01
N GLY A 103 -7.88 7.81 4.93
CA GLY A 103 -6.57 8.46 4.99
C GLY A 103 -6.69 9.95 5.29
N PRO A 104 -5.58 10.60 5.69
CA PRO A 104 -5.54 12.04 5.89
C PRO A 104 -5.72 12.79 4.55
N GLY A 105 -6.18 14.05 4.64
CA GLY A 105 -6.29 14.97 3.50
C GLY A 105 -7.68 15.07 2.90
N ASP A 106 -7.76 15.29 1.58
CA ASP A 106 -9.00 15.50 0.85
C ASP A 106 -9.88 14.23 0.88
N PRO A 107 -11.14 14.33 1.35
CA PRO A 107 -12.06 13.19 1.40
C PRO A 107 -12.31 12.52 0.04
N ALA A 108 -12.39 13.29 -1.05
CA ALA A 108 -12.61 12.75 -2.39
C ALA A 108 -11.40 11.93 -2.87
N LEU A 109 -10.19 12.44 -2.63
CA LEU A 109 -8.95 11.72 -2.94
C LEU A 109 -8.81 10.48 -2.07
N SER A 110 -9.16 10.57 -0.79
CA SER A 110 -9.17 9.42 0.14
C SER A 110 -10.13 8.33 -0.32
N LEU A 111 -11.32 8.69 -0.82
CA LEU A 111 -12.27 7.73 -1.39
C LEU A 111 -11.69 7.05 -2.63
N LEU A 112 -11.16 7.83 -3.58
CA LEU A 112 -10.54 7.29 -4.80
C LEU A 112 -9.39 6.32 -4.48
N ASN A 113 -8.54 6.66 -3.52
CA ASN A 113 -7.44 5.81 -3.08
C ASN A 113 -7.93 4.49 -2.50
N ARG A 114 -8.98 4.50 -1.66
CA ARG A 114 -9.60 3.28 -1.10
C ARG A 114 -10.20 2.41 -2.20
N GLN A 115 -10.93 3.00 -3.14
CA GLN A 115 -11.51 2.29 -4.28
C GLN A 115 -10.40 1.63 -5.12
N THR A 116 -9.36 2.38 -5.49
CA THR A 116 -8.22 1.88 -6.27
C THR A 116 -7.49 0.75 -5.54
N LEU A 117 -7.26 0.91 -4.23
CA LEU A 117 -6.63 -0.12 -3.40
C LEU A 117 -7.46 -1.41 -3.38
N MET A 118 -8.78 -1.29 -3.21
CA MET A 118 -9.68 -2.44 -3.16
C MET A 118 -9.76 -3.18 -4.50
N VAL A 119 -9.82 -2.45 -5.62
CA VAL A 119 -9.78 -3.03 -6.97
C VAL A 119 -8.48 -3.80 -7.17
N GLY A 120 -7.34 -3.20 -6.87
CA GLY A 120 -6.03 -3.85 -6.97
C GLY A 120 -5.90 -5.08 -6.06
N LEU A 121 -6.32 -4.96 -4.80
CA LEU A 121 -6.26 -6.06 -3.82
C LEU A 121 -7.09 -7.27 -4.26
N LEU A 122 -8.33 -7.05 -4.68
CA LEU A 122 -9.20 -8.13 -5.15
C LEU A 122 -8.74 -8.71 -6.50
N GLY A 123 -8.19 -7.89 -7.39
CA GLY A 123 -7.56 -8.36 -8.64
C GLY A 123 -6.44 -9.36 -8.36
N VAL A 124 -5.53 -9.03 -7.44
CA VAL A 124 -4.44 -9.94 -7.01
C VAL A 124 -5.00 -11.22 -6.40
N VAL A 125 -5.98 -11.12 -5.50
CA VAL A 125 -6.56 -12.29 -4.79
C VAL A 125 -7.33 -13.21 -5.73
N LEU A 126 -8.04 -12.64 -6.69
CA LEU A 126 -8.78 -13.39 -7.73
C LEU A 126 -7.86 -13.86 -8.87
N ARG A 127 -6.63 -13.35 -8.94
CA ARG A 127 -5.63 -13.64 -9.99
C ARG A 127 -6.11 -13.28 -11.40
N ARG A 128 -6.87 -12.23 -11.50
CA ARG A 128 -7.37 -11.64 -12.74
C ARG A 128 -7.83 -10.21 -12.50
N ASP A 129 -7.95 -9.44 -13.54
CA ASP A 129 -8.60 -8.13 -13.47
C ASP A 129 -10.08 -8.28 -13.14
N LEU A 130 -10.63 -7.31 -12.44
CA LEU A 130 -12.08 -7.25 -12.20
C LEU A 130 -12.81 -6.91 -13.50
N THR A 131 -14.00 -7.45 -13.68
CA THR A 131 -14.88 -7.02 -14.76
C THR A 131 -15.44 -5.63 -14.45
N ALA A 132 -15.92 -4.92 -15.47
CA ALA A 132 -16.50 -3.59 -15.27
C ALA A 132 -17.67 -3.61 -14.26
N VAL A 133 -18.46 -4.69 -14.22
CA VAL A 133 -19.57 -4.86 -13.27
C VAL A 133 -19.05 -5.04 -11.86
N GLU A 134 -18.03 -5.90 -11.69
CA GLU A 134 -17.39 -6.13 -10.39
C GLU A 134 -16.73 -4.85 -9.84
N GLU A 135 -16.01 -4.12 -10.69
CA GLU A 135 -15.37 -2.86 -10.32
C GLU A 135 -16.41 -1.80 -9.93
N THR A 136 -17.47 -1.64 -10.73
CA THR A 136 -18.56 -0.71 -10.43
C THR A 136 -19.22 -1.05 -9.10
N LEU A 137 -19.59 -2.31 -8.88
CA LEU A 137 -20.24 -2.72 -7.65
C LEU A 137 -19.33 -2.54 -6.42
N LEU A 138 -18.05 -2.88 -6.55
CA LEU A 138 -17.06 -2.74 -5.50
C LEU A 138 -16.87 -1.27 -5.10
N THR A 139 -16.67 -0.38 -6.09
CA THR A 139 -16.44 1.04 -5.84
C THR A 139 -17.64 1.73 -5.22
N LEU A 140 -18.86 1.38 -5.67
CA LEU A 140 -20.10 1.85 -5.04
C LEU A 140 -20.29 1.32 -3.61
N GLY A 141 -19.91 0.08 -3.36
CA GLY A 141 -19.92 -0.49 -2.01
C GLY A 141 -18.97 0.21 -1.05
N VAL A 142 -17.76 0.53 -1.50
CA VAL A 142 -16.76 1.28 -0.71
C VAL A 142 -17.25 2.70 -0.43
N GLU A 143 -17.82 3.39 -1.43
CA GLU A 143 -18.42 4.72 -1.27
C GLU A 143 -19.55 4.69 -0.24
N HIS A 144 -20.52 3.79 -0.42
CA HIS A 144 -21.67 3.67 0.48
C HIS A 144 -21.25 3.41 1.94
N LEU A 145 -20.31 2.50 2.18
CA LEU A 145 -19.82 2.26 3.53
C LEU A 145 -19.09 3.47 4.12
N GLY A 146 -18.36 4.22 3.30
CA GLY A 146 -17.72 5.46 3.75
C GLY A 146 -18.73 6.48 4.28
N ASP A 147 -19.92 6.53 3.67
CA ASP A 147 -20.99 7.48 4.03
C ASP A 147 -21.79 7.03 5.27
N VAL A 148 -22.13 5.73 5.37
CA VAL A 148 -23.08 5.23 6.35
C VAL A 148 -22.43 4.59 7.60
N ALA A 149 -21.20 4.16 7.50
CA ALA A 149 -20.47 3.42 8.53
C ALA A 149 -18.99 3.84 8.62
N PRO A 150 -18.69 5.03 9.17
CA PRO A 150 -17.31 5.42 9.40
C PRO A 150 -16.57 4.35 10.22
N GLY A 151 -15.41 3.88 9.70
CA GLY A 151 -14.65 2.79 10.31
C GLY A 151 -15.11 1.40 9.90
N ALA A 152 -15.95 1.28 8.85
CA ALA A 152 -16.30 -0.01 8.25
C ALA A 152 -15.05 -0.81 7.85
N THR A 153 -15.16 -2.12 7.93
CA THR A 153 -14.09 -3.08 7.64
C THR A 153 -14.42 -3.93 6.42
N LEU A 154 -13.48 -4.76 5.97
CA LEU A 154 -13.76 -5.72 4.89
C LEU A 154 -14.87 -6.72 5.24
N ILE A 155 -15.11 -6.99 6.54
CA ILE A 155 -16.23 -7.82 6.98
C ILE A 155 -17.57 -7.12 6.67
N ASP A 156 -17.64 -5.82 6.88
CA ASP A 156 -18.83 -5.03 6.59
C ASP A 156 -19.06 -4.93 5.08
N LEU A 157 -17.99 -4.80 4.29
CA LEU A 157 -18.08 -4.84 2.83
C LEU A 157 -18.57 -6.21 2.32
N ALA A 158 -18.07 -7.31 2.88
CA ALA A 158 -18.54 -8.66 2.53
C ALA A 158 -20.02 -8.87 2.89
N ARG A 159 -20.47 -8.29 4.01
CA ARG A 159 -21.88 -8.32 4.44
C ARG A 159 -22.75 -7.46 3.52
N LEU A 160 -22.32 -6.24 3.20
CA LEU A 160 -23.02 -5.36 2.25
C LEU A 160 -23.22 -6.04 0.88
N LEU A 161 -22.17 -6.65 0.34
CA LEU A 161 -22.25 -7.42 -0.91
C LEU A 161 -23.14 -8.68 -0.79
N GLY A 162 -23.34 -9.19 0.41
CA GLY A 162 -24.29 -10.28 0.69
C GLY A 162 -25.73 -9.86 0.58
N ASP A 163 -26.05 -8.63 1.01
CA ASP A 163 -27.41 -8.09 1.02
C ASP A 163 -27.34 -6.60 0.64
N LEU A 164 -27.55 -6.33 -0.66
CA LEU A 164 -27.46 -4.97 -1.20
C LEU A 164 -28.71 -4.17 -0.82
N PRO A 165 -28.54 -3.01 -0.15
CA PRO A 165 -29.68 -2.15 0.17
C PRO A 165 -30.26 -1.52 -1.09
N GLU A 166 -31.56 -1.14 -1.03
CA GLU A 166 -32.25 -0.47 -2.12
C GLU A 166 -31.56 0.84 -2.56
N THR A 167 -30.90 1.52 -1.64
CA THR A 167 -30.11 2.73 -1.91
C THR A 167 -28.95 2.48 -2.88
N LEU A 168 -28.42 1.28 -2.92
CA LEU A 168 -27.40 0.87 -3.90
C LEU A 168 -28.03 0.32 -5.17
N THR A 169 -28.98 -0.61 -5.05
CA THR A 169 -29.60 -1.23 -6.22
C THR A 169 -30.36 -0.24 -7.09
N GLY A 170 -30.86 0.86 -6.50
CA GLY A 170 -31.52 1.96 -7.21
C GLY A 170 -30.56 2.96 -7.88
N ARG A 171 -29.25 2.80 -7.77
CA ARG A 171 -28.29 3.72 -8.41
C ARG A 171 -28.29 3.56 -9.92
N ARG A 172 -28.17 4.70 -10.63
CA ARG A 172 -28.14 4.74 -12.11
C ARG A 172 -27.00 3.91 -12.69
N ASP A 173 -25.88 3.83 -11.99
CA ASP A 173 -24.70 3.06 -12.42
C ASP A 173 -25.00 1.55 -12.52
N LEU A 174 -25.95 1.04 -11.74
CA LEU A 174 -26.39 -0.34 -11.76
C LEU A 174 -27.65 -0.59 -12.61
N ALA A 175 -28.32 0.46 -13.06
CA ALA A 175 -29.61 0.35 -13.76
C ALA A 175 -29.55 -0.39 -15.11
N PHE A 176 -28.35 -0.45 -15.73
CA PHE A 176 -28.12 -1.10 -17.01
C PHE A 176 -27.52 -2.52 -16.88
N ILE A 177 -27.30 -2.96 -15.66
CA ILE A 177 -26.70 -4.26 -15.38
C ILE A 177 -27.82 -5.28 -15.16
N SER A 178 -27.72 -6.43 -15.81
CA SER A 178 -28.70 -7.51 -15.61
C SER A 178 -28.63 -8.06 -14.17
N VAL A 179 -29.75 -8.65 -13.71
CA VAL A 179 -29.81 -9.26 -12.38
C VAL A 179 -28.79 -10.42 -12.27
N ASP A 180 -28.59 -11.16 -13.34
CA ASP A 180 -27.67 -12.28 -13.40
C ASP A 180 -26.21 -11.79 -13.32
N ASP A 181 -25.82 -10.79 -14.14
CA ASP A 181 -24.46 -10.22 -14.10
C ASP A 181 -24.14 -9.61 -12.72
N LEU A 182 -25.13 -8.95 -12.10
CA LEU A 182 -24.98 -8.42 -10.76
C LEU A 182 -24.82 -9.54 -9.71
N GLY A 183 -25.56 -10.64 -9.86
CA GLY A 183 -25.45 -11.83 -9.02
C GLY A 183 -24.08 -12.49 -9.10
N ASP A 184 -23.56 -12.63 -10.31
CA ASP A 184 -22.24 -13.19 -10.58
C ASP A 184 -21.13 -12.29 -10.00
N ALA A 185 -21.20 -10.97 -10.24
CA ALA A 185 -20.26 -10.01 -9.68
C ALA A 185 -20.22 -10.06 -8.14
N ARG A 186 -21.38 -10.09 -7.49
CA ARG A 186 -21.49 -10.25 -6.03
C ARG A 186 -20.81 -11.52 -5.54
N THR A 187 -21.05 -12.62 -6.23
CA THR A 187 -20.49 -13.93 -5.86
C THR A 187 -18.97 -13.93 -5.96
N HIS A 188 -18.42 -13.41 -7.05
CA HIS A 188 -16.97 -13.33 -7.25
C HIS A 188 -16.28 -12.41 -6.25
N LEU A 189 -16.83 -11.21 -6.00
CA LEU A 189 -16.28 -10.28 -5.02
C LEU A 189 -16.32 -10.86 -3.61
N ARG A 190 -17.41 -11.54 -3.21
CA ARG A 190 -17.50 -12.21 -1.90
C ARG A 190 -16.53 -13.36 -1.77
N LEU A 191 -16.29 -14.13 -2.83
CA LEU A 191 -15.26 -15.19 -2.84
C LEU A 191 -13.85 -14.59 -2.69
N GLY A 192 -13.57 -13.46 -3.33
CA GLY A 192 -12.32 -12.72 -3.16
C GLY A 192 -12.13 -12.21 -1.74
N LEU A 193 -13.15 -11.57 -1.16
CA LEU A 193 -13.13 -11.13 0.24
C LEU A 193 -12.99 -12.29 1.21
N GLY A 194 -13.68 -13.41 0.97
CA GLY A 194 -13.54 -14.61 1.80
C GLY A 194 -12.11 -15.14 1.87
N LYS A 195 -11.35 -15.07 0.75
CA LYS A 195 -9.93 -15.45 0.76
C LYS A 195 -9.07 -14.52 1.62
N LEU A 196 -9.39 -13.20 1.65
CA LEU A 196 -8.71 -12.23 2.51
C LEU A 196 -9.04 -12.43 3.99
N LEU A 197 -10.29 -12.74 4.30
CA LEU A 197 -10.81 -12.77 5.68
C LEU A 197 -10.58 -14.11 6.38
N GLU A 198 -10.65 -15.24 5.66
CA GLU A 198 -10.78 -16.57 6.28
C GLU A 198 -9.58 -17.51 6.07
N ARG A 199 -8.63 -17.14 5.19
CA ARG A 199 -7.53 -18.04 4.81
C ARG A 199 -6.15 -17.44 5.13
N THR A 200 -5.32 -17.38 4.12
CA THR A 200 -3.88 -17.05 4.22
C THR A 200 -3.61 -15.66 4.83
N LEU A 201 -4.56 -14.73 4.69
CA LEU A 201 -4.40 -13.36 5.14
C LEU A 201 -5.27 -13.01 6.36
N ARG A 202 -5.86 -14.02 7.00
CA ARG A 202 -6.65 -13.83 8.21
C ARG A 202 -5.82 -13.16 9.30
N GLY A 203 -6.39 -12.16 9.98
CA GLY A 203 -5.71 -11.39 11.02
C GLY A 203 -4.94 -10.17 10.51
N MET A 204 -4.85 -9.98 9.18
CA MET A 204 -4.13 -8.84 8.60
C MET A 204 -5.07 -7.71 8.19
N PHE A 205 -6.26 -8.05 7.64
CA PHE A 205 -7.21 -7.10 7.02
C PHE A 205 -8.65 -7.26 7.55
N ASP A 206 -8.88 -8.12 8.51
CA ASP A 206 -10.20 -8.56 8.97
C ASP A 206 -10.76 -7.72 10.15
N GLY A 207 -10.22 -6.56 10.39
CA GLY A 207 -10.68 -5.69 11.47
C GLY A 207 -10.13 -4.28 11.36
N PRO A 208 -10.43 -3.42 12.36
CA PRO A 208 -9.89 -2.07 12.43
C PRO A 208 -8.36 -2.06 12.44
N THR A 209 -7.76 -1.00 11.89
CA THR A 209 -6.31 -0.80 11.98
C THR A 209 -5.87 -0.70 13.43
N THR A 210 -4.90 -1.52 13.82
CA THR A 210 -4.38 -1.57 15.19
C THR A 210 -3.08 -0.78 15.35
N VAL A 211 -2.45 -0.40 14.25
CA VAL A 211 -1.16 0.29 14.23
C VAL A 211 -1.37 1.77 13.99
N HIS A 212 -0.80 2.59 14.86
CA HIS A 212 -0.82 4.03 14.65
C HIS A 212 0.31 4.43 13.70
N VAL A 213 -0.06 4.98 12.55
CA VAL A 213 0.87 5.59 11.58
C VAL A 213 0.61 7.09 11.56
N ASP A 214 1.59 7.87 11.95
CA ASP A 214 1.53 9.32 11.82
C ASP A 214 1.86 9.71 10.37
N TRP A 215 0.83 9.88 9.57
CA TRP A 215 0.93 10.20 8.15
C TRP A 215 1.32 11.66 7.88
N GLU A 216 1.09 12.55 8.84
CA GLU A 216 1.30 14.00 8.66
C GLU A 216 2.68 14.44 9.12
N THR A 217 3.12 13.96 10.27
CA THR A 217 4.37 14.41 10.90
C THR A 217 5.40 13.31 11.11
N GLY A 218 5.00 12.05 10.94
CA GLY A 218 5.88 10.91 11.07
C GLY A 218 6.89 10.79 9.92
N PRO A 219 8.05 10.16 10.17
CA PRO A 219 9.09 9.98 9.14
C PRO A 219 8.75 8.90 8.13
N GLY A 220 7.79 8.00 8.43
CA GLY A 220 7.39 6.93 7.51
C GLY A 220 6.96 5.63 8.16
N ILE A 221 6.91 4.57 7.34
CA ILE A 221 6.42 3.24 7.69
C ILE A 221 7.31 2.14 7.11
N VAL A 222 7.46 1.04 7.83
CA VAL A 222 7.97 -0.25 7.33
C VAL A 222 6.82 -1.25 7.38
N LEU A 223 6.46 -1.81 6.25
CA LEU A 223 5.54 -2.93 6.13
C LEU A 223 6.35 -4.23 6.09
N ASP A 224 6.49 -4.89 7.23
CA ASP A 224 7.13 -6.21 7.33
C ASP A 224 6.14 -7.28 6.87
N LEU A 225 6.44 -7.84 5.70
CA LEU A 225 5.64 -8.87 5.03
C LEU A 225 6.31 -10.24 5.09
N SER A 226 7.38 -10.41 5.87
CA SER A 226 8.19 -11.63 5.90
C SER A 226 7.43 -12.89 6.34
N ALA A 227 6.30 -12.72 7.01
CA ALA A 227 5.45 -13.84 7.41
C ALA A 227 4.47 -14.30 6.29
N VAL A 228 4.41 -13.56 5.17
CA VAL A 228 3.50 -13.86 4.03
C VAL A 228 4.26 -14.47 2.86
N PHE A 229 5.57 -14.22 2.76
CA PHE A 229 6.49 -14.72 1.75
C PHE A 229 7.47 -15.73 2.33
#